data_8bea4de21b7b4cbee7196c351066eb68
#
_entry.id   8bea4de21b7b4cbee7196c351066eb68
#
_cell.length_a   1.000
_cell.length_b   1.000
_cell.length_c   1.000
_cell.angle_alpha   90.00
_cell.angle_beta   90.00
_cell.angle_gamma   90.00
#
_symmetry.space_group_name_H-M   'P 1'
#
loop_
_entity.id
_entity.type
_entity.pdbx_description
1 polymer ?
#
loop_
_entity_poly.entity_id
_entity_poly.type
_entity_poly.pdbx_seq_one_letter_code
_entity_poly.pdbx_strand_id
1 'polypeptide(L)'
;TLIETMPLGEIGEDRVDQYLPLSQVRQDLEKRWTLKEIPYRTGGPARYTEIVETGAKLGFITPLTHNFCESCNRVRLTCTGTLYMCLGQEDAADLRAPIRDSEDDALLNAAIDEAIGRKPKGHDFIIDRRDSAPAVGRHMSVTGG
;
A
#
# COMPACT_ATOMS: atom_id res chain seq x y z
N THR A 1 -11.58 -9.28 -2.69
CA THR A 1 -10.19 -8.86 -2.99
C THR A 1 -9.22 -9.47 -1.99
N LEU A 2 -8.14 -10.05 -2.49
CA LEU A 2 -7.03 -10.60 -1.72
C LEU A 2 -5.88 -9.58 -1.71
N ILE A 3 -5.16 -9.50 -0.59
CA ILE A 3 -4.01 -8.61 -0.44
C ILE A 3 -2.86 -9.36 0.23
N GLU A 4 -1.64 -9.19 -0.27
CA GLU A 4 -0.44 -9.71 0.38
C GLU A 4 -0.19 -9.02 1.71
N THR A 5 0.21 -9.79 2.72
CA THR A 5 0.68 -9.26 4.00
C THR A 5 1.88 -8.35 3.76
N MET A 6 1.90 -7.20 4.43
CA MET A 6 3.01 -6.24 4.36
C MET A 6 3.75 -6.18 5.69
N PRO A 7 5.09 -6.03 5.71
CA PRO A 7 5.89 -6.00 6.93
C PRO A 7 5.82 -4.62 7.60
N LEU A 8 4.64 -4.30 8.15
CA LEU A 8 4.32 -3.03 8.82
C LEU A 8 3.99 -3.26 10.29
N GLY A 9 4.51 -2.39 11.15
CA GLY A 9 4.26 -2.40 12.58
C GLY A 9 4.87 -3.62 13.30
N GLU A 10 5.12 -3.45 14.57
CA GLU A 10 5.54 -4.54 15.46
C GLU A 10 4.31 -5.28 15.95
N ILE A 11 4.19 -6.58 15.65
CA ILE A 11 3.01 -7.38 15.99
C ILE A 11 3.32 -8.60 16.86
N GLY A 12 4.59 -8.81 17.24
CA GLY A 12 5.00 -9.98 18.06
C GLY A 12 4.90 -11.33 17.36
N GLU A 13 4.58 -11.36 16.06
CA GLU A 13 4.48 -12.57 15.25
C GLU A 13 5.36 -12.48 14.02
N ASP A 14 5.84 -13.64 13.53
CA ASP A 14 6.69 -13.69 12.36
C ASP A 14 5.90 -13.49 11.07
N ARG A 15 6.28 -12.50 10.28
CA ARG A 15 5.64 -12.18 9.00
C ARG A 15 5.82 -13.27 7.95
N VAL A 16 6.87 -14.06 8.04
CA VAL A 16 7.11 -15.18 7.12
C VAL A 16 5.99 -16.21 7.24
N ASP A 17 5.53 -16.49 8.46
CA ASP A 17 4.44 -17.45 8.69
C ASP A 17 3.07 -16.93 8.22
N GLN A 18 2.91 -15.62 8.10
CA GLN A 18 1.68 -14.98 7.65
C GLN A 18 1.68 -14.66 6.15
N TYR A 19 2.84 -14.74 5.50
CA TYR A 19 2.98 -14.35 4.10
C TYR A 19 2.67 -15.50 3.17
N LEU A 20 1.74 -15.28 2.26
CA LEU A 20 1.46 -16.14 1.12
C LEU A 20 1.47 -15.30 -0.16
N PRO A 21 2.41 -15.55 -1.09
CA PRO A 21 2.44 -14.85 -2.37
C PRO A 21 1.12 -15.04 -3.14
N LEU A 22 0.50 -13.96 -3.59
CA LEU A 22 -0.76 -14.07 -4.34
C LEU A 22 -0.57 -14.71 -5.72
N SER A 23 0.64 -14.77 -6.25
CA SER A 23 0.96 -15.57 -7.42
C SER A 23 0.71 -17.07 -7.19
N GLN A 24 1.06 -17.58 -6.00
CA GLN A 24 0.76 -18.96 -5.61
C GLN A 24 -0.74 -19.19 -5.42
N VAL A 25 -1.41 -18.27 -4.72
CA VAL A 25 -2.87 -18.32 -4.54
C VAL A 25 -3.59 -18.34 -5.88
N ARG A 26 -3.14 -17.53 -6.85
CA ARG A 26 -3.69 -17.52 -8.19
C ARG A 26 -3.53 -18.87 -8.89
N GLN A 27 -2.32 -19.45 -8.85
CA GLN A 27 -2.07 -20.78 -9.43
C GLN A 27 -2.95 -21.87 -8.80
N ASP A 28 -3.17 -21.81 -7.48
CA ASP A 28 -4.02 -22.76 -6.78
C ASP A 28 -5.50 -22.61 -7.16
N LEU A 29 -5.95 -21.39 -7.36
CA LEU A 29 -7.31 -21.11 -7.86
C LEU A 29 -7.49 -21.59 -9.31
N GLU A 30 -6.48 -21.42 -10.16
CA GLU A 30 -6.51 -21.83 -11.57
C GLU A 30 -6.57 -23.37 -11.76
N LYS A 31 -6.23 -24.15 -10.73
CA LYS A 31 -6.46 -25.61 -10.73
C LYS A 31 -7.95 -25.99 -10.72
N ARG A 32 -8.81 -25.10 -10.25
CA ARG A 32 -10.25 -25.33 -10.07
C ARG A 32 -11.13 -24.42 -10.93
N TRP A 33 -10.68 -23.22 -11.23
CA TRP A 33 -11.45 -22.16 -11.86
C TRP A 33 -10.71 -21.55 -13.03
N THR A 34 -11.44 -21.12 -14.05
CA THR A 34 -10.86 -20.34 -15.15
C THR A 34 -10.83 -18.86 -14.77
N LEU A 35 -9.62 -18.31 -14.57
CA LEU A 35 -9.43 -16.90 -14.25
C LEU A 35 -9.11 -16.10 -15.53
N LYS A 36 -9.99 -15.17 -15.90
CA LYS A 36 -9.83 -14.29 -17.05
C LYS A 36 -9.53 -12.87 -16.62
N GLU A 37 -8.45 -12.29 -17.13
CA GLU A 37 -8.13 -10.87 -16.92
C GLU A 37 -9.23 -9.96 -17.45
N ILE A 38 -9.63 -8.96 -16.67
CA ILE A 38 -10.63 -7.97 -17.05
C ILE A 38 -10.12 -6.55 -16.82
N PRO A 39 -10.49 -5.57 -17.66
CA PRO A 39 -10.05 -4.19 -17.52
C PRO A 39 -10.78 -3.43 -16.40
N TYR A 40 -11.51 -4.13 -15.55
CA TYR A 40 -12.25 -3.53 -14.43
C TYR A 40 -11.31 -2.91 -13.40
N ARG A 41 -11.61 -1.70 -12.95
CA ARG A 41 -10.84 -0.94 -11.95
C ARG A 41 -11.78 -0.24 -10.98
N THR A 42 -11.34 -0.11 -9.73
CA THR A 42 -12.08 0.59 -8.66
C THR A 42 -11.35 1.86 -8.16
N GLY A 43 -10.36 2.37 -8.90
CA GLY A 43 -9.48 3.45 -8.45
C GLY A 43 -8.43 3.00 -7.42
N GLY A 44 -8.53 1.76 -6.92
CA GLY A 44 -7.57 1.12 -6.02
C GLY A 44 -6.43 0.40 -6.76
N PRO A 45 -5.46 -0.21 -6.01
CA PRO A 45 -4.33 -0.94 -6.59
C PRO A 45 -4.71 -2.35 -7.05
N ALA A 46 -5.94 -2.80 -6.80
CA ALA A 46 -6.38 -4.13 -7.16
C ALA A 46 -6.41 -4.32 -8.68
N ARG A 47 -5.81 -5.43 -9.13
CA ARG A 47 -5.98 -5.97 -10.48
C ARG A 47 -7.06 -7.04 -10.41
N TYR A 48 -8.00 -7.01 -11.34
CA TYR A 48 -9.17 -7.88 -11.28
C TYR A 48 -9.13 -8.95 -12.36
N THR A 49 -9.55 -10.15 -11.95
CA THR A 49 -9.91 -11.25 -12.84
C THR A 49 -11.38 -11.59 -12.66
N GLU A 50 -11.98 -12.19 -13.69
CA GLU A 50 -13.29 -12.81 -13.61
C GLU A 50 -13.12 -14.33 -13.48
N ILE A 51 -13.87 -14.93 -12.58
CA ILE A 51 -14.04 -16.38 -12.50
C ILE A 51 -15.10 -16.76 -13.53
N VAL A 52 -14.70 -17.35 -14.65
CA VAL A 52 -15.57 -17.58 -15.81
C VAL A 52 -16.82 -18.39 -15.45
N GLU A 53 -16.67 -19.41 -14.62
CA GLU A 53 -17.73 -20.33 -14.23
C GLU A 53 -18.83 -19.67 -13.39
N THR A 54 -18.54 -18.58 -12.72
CA THR A 54 -19.48 -17.91 -11.79
C THR A 54 -19.79 -16.47 -12.16
N GLY A 55 -18.99 -15.85 -13.05
CA GLY A 55 -19.04 -14.42 -13.35
C GLY A 55 -18.54 -13.52 -12.20
N ALA A 56 -18.02 -14.09 -11.12
CA ALA A 56 -17.54 -13.34 -9.98
C ALA A 56 -16.20 -12.63 -10.28
N LYS A 57 -16.06 -11.40 -9.77
CA LYS A 57 -14.80 -10.65 -9.88
C LYS A 57 -13.92 -10.89 -8.67
N LEU A 58 -12.66 -11.23 -8.91
CA LEU A 58 -11.63 -11.43 -7.89
C LEU A 58 -10.51 -10.42 -8.07
N GLY A 59 -10.23 -9.63 -7.03
CA GLY A 59 -9.17 -8.64 -7.03
C GLY A 59 -7.91 -9.13 -6.33
N PHE A 60 -6.74 -8.78 -6.86
CA PHE A 60 -5.43 -9.06 -6.28
C PHE A 60 -4.67 -7.76 -6.03
N ILE A 61 -4.20 -7.55 -4.80
CA ILE A 61 -3.31 -6.46 -4.41
C ILE A 61 -1.98 -7.08 -4.01
N THR A 62 -0.97 -6.89 -4.84
CA THR A 62 0.33 -7.59 -4.79
C THR A 62 1.48 -6.63 -4.55
N PRO A 63 1.61 -6.03 -3.35
CA PRO A 63 2.68 -5.09 -3.08
C PRO A 63 4.08 -5.71 -3.14
N LEU A 64 4.24 -7.00 -2.84
CA LEU A 64 5.53 -7.68 -2.84
C LEU A 64 5.81 -8.43 -4.15
N THR A 65 4.88 -9.30 -4.59
CA THR A 65 5.14 -10.15 -5.76
C THR A 65 5.01 -9.40 -7.09
N HIS A 66 4.27 -8.32 -7.13
CA HIS A 66 4.08 -7.52 -8.33
C HIS A 66 3.73 -6.08 -7.96
N ASN A 67 4.74 -5.33 -7.55
CA ASN A 67 4.53 -3.99 -7.02
C ASN A 67 3.91 -3.05 -8.08
N PHE A 68 3.20 -2.04 -7.58
CA PHE A 68 2.50 -1.03 -8.39
C PHE A 68 2.93 0.39 -8.00
N CYS A 69 4.12 0.53 -7.42
CA CYS A 69 4.60 1.75 -6.80
C CYS A 69 4.72 2.91 -7.77
N GLU A 70 5.20 2.67 -8.99
CA GLU A 70 5.35 3.73 -10.01
C GLU A 70 4.02 4.40 -10.38
N SER A 71 2.92 3.65 -10.35
CA SER A 71 1.57 4.16 -10.63
C SER A 71 0.78 4.53 -9.36
N CYS A 72 1.42 4.48 -8.18
CA CYS A 72 0.76 4.70 -6.92
C CYS A 72 0.47 6.20 -6.70
N ASN A 73 -0.79 6.54 -6.65
CA ASN A 73 -1.30 7.90 -6.40
C ASN A 73 -1.71 8.16 -4.94
N ARG A 74 -1.23 7.33 -3.98
CA ARG A 74 -1.65 7.42 -2.59
C ARG A 74 -0.63 8.09 -1.72
N VAL A 75 -1.15 8.90 -0.82
CA VAL A 75 -0.47 9.46 0.35
C VAL A 75 -1.27 9.11 1.60
N ARG A 76 -0.71 9.32 2.77
CA ARG A 76 -1.34 9.05 4.06
C ARG A 76 -1.25 10.27 4.94
N LEU A 77 -2.39 10.82 5.35
CA LEU A 77 -2.47 11.92 6.30
C LEU A 77 -2.92 11.38 7.66
N THR A 78 -2.10 11.63 8.69
CA THR A 78 -2.46 11.26 10.06
C THR A 78 -3.38 12.30 10.71
N CYS A 79 -4.05 11.91 11.79
CA CYS A 79 -4.85 12.85 12.61
C CYS A 79 -4.00 13.95 13.26
N THR A 80 -2.68 13.79 13.30
CA THR A 80 -1.73 14.78 13.81
C THR A 80 -1.20 15.73 12.73
N GLY A 81 -1.71 15.64 11.49
CA GLY A 81 -1.29 16.52 10.39
C GLY A 81 0.05 16.13 9.74
N THR A 82 0.51 14.90 9.94
CA THR A 82 1.70 14.38 9.27
C THR A 82 1.31 13.69 7.97
N LEU A 83 1.88 14.12 6.85
CA LEU A 83 1.69 13.56 5.52
C LEU A 83 2.82 12.60 5.17
N TYR A 84 2.53 11.31 5.02
CA TYR A 84 3.45 10.30 4.50
C TYR A 84 3.20 10.07 3.01
N MET A 85 4.24 10.16 2.21
CA MET A 85 4.16 9.96 0.76
C MET A 85 4.07 8.49 0.37
N CYS A 86 4.54 7.58 1.24
CA CYS A 86 4.50 6.15 1.04
C CYS A 86 4.11 5.41 2.33
N LEU A 87 3.34 4.32 2.20
CA LEU A 87 3.01 3.46 3.33
C LEU A 87 4.25 2.75 3.89
N GLY A 88 5.18 2.36 3.02
CA GLY A 88 6.36 1.56 3.36
C GLY A 88 7.65 2.36 3.57
N GLN A 89 7.55 3.67 3.77
CA GLN A 89 8.72 4.52 4.07
C GLN A 89 8.38 5.58 5.12
N GLU A 90 9.41 6.10 5.78
CA GLU A 90 9.26 7.04 6.91
C GLU A 90 9.30 8.51 6.48
N ASP A 91 9.64 8.82 5.22
CA ASP A 91 9.65 10.21 4.77
C ASP A 91 8.26 10.84 4.87
N ALA A 92 8.21 12.00 5.51
CA ALA A 92 6.97 12.67 5.87
C ALA A 92 7.11 14.19 5.85
N ALA A 93 5.98 14.89 5.76
CA ALA A 93 5.89 16.34 5.91
C ALA A 93 4.92 16.70 7.04
N ASP A 94 5.27 17.70 7.85
CA ASP A 94 4.36 18.28 8.83
C ASP A 94 3.54 19.39 8.16
N LEU A 95 2.23 19.16 8.04
CA LEU A 95 1.30 20.14 7.48
C LEU A 95 0.70 21.10 8.53
N ARG A 96 1.00 20.91 9.82
CA ARG A 96 0.43 21.75 10.90
C ARG A 96 1.04 23.15 10.91
N ALA A 97 2.36 23.24 10.71
CA ALA A 97 3.03 24.54 10.70
C ALA A 97 2.49 25.40 9.55
N PRO A 98 2.52 24.97 8.27
CA PRO A 98 2.05 25.79 7.17
C PRO A 98 0.55 26.19 7.29
N ILE A 99 -0.31 25.34 7.89
CA ILE A 99 -1.71 25.70 8.14
C ILE A 99 -1.84 26.81 9.19
N ARG A 100 -0.94 26.89 10.18
CA ARG A 100 -1.04 27.84 11.30
C ARG A 100 -0.29 29.14 11.05
N ASP A 101 0.70 29.11 10.16
CA ASP A 101 1.57 30.24 9.89
C ASP A 101 0.99 31.21 8.84
N SER A 102 -0.12 30.85 8.18
CA SER A 102 -0.82 31.69 7.20
C SER A 102 -2.32 31.53 7.30
N GLU A 103 -3.04 32.62 7.01
CA GLU A 103 -4.51 32.58 6.87
C GLU A 103 -4.96 32.14 5.48
N ASP A 104 -4.05 32.09 4.51
CA ASP A 104 -4.29 31.56 3.17
C ASP A 104 -3.64 30.19 2.97
N ASP A 105 -3.98 29.51 1.89
CA ASP A 105 -3.52 28.17 1.59
C ASP A 105 -2.15 28.12 0.86
N ALA A 106 -1.47 29.26 0.65
CA ALA A 106 -0.27 29.30 -0.17
C ALA A 106 0.88 28.46 0.46
N LEU A 107 1.11 28.61 1.77
CA LEU A 107 2.13 27.83 2.48
C LEU A 107 1.77 26.34 2.56
N LEU A 108 0.49 26.03 2.77
CA LEU A 108 0.01 24.64 2.79
C LEU A 108 0.19 23.97 1.43
N ASN A 109 -0.20 24.62 0.35
CA ASN A 109 -0.06 24.12 -1.01
C ASN A 109 1.41 23.88 -1.37
N ALA A 110 2.28 24.83 -1.03
CA ALA A 110 3.73 24.67 -1.23
C ALA A 110 4.31 23.49 -0.48
N ALA A 111 3.90 23.26 0.78
CA ALA A 111 4.33 22.13 1.57
C ALA A 111 3.84 20.79 1.02
N ILE A 112 2.61 20.73 0.51
CA ILE A 112 2.05 19.54 -0.15
C ILE A 112 2.80 19.25 -1.45
N ASP A 113 3.01 20.25 -2.30
CA ASP A 113 3.70 20.08 -3.58
C ASP A 113 5.14 19.61 -3.39
N GLU A 114 5.84 20.17 -2.41
CA GLU A 114 7.20 19.75 -2.05
C GLU A 114 7.20 18.31 -1.53
N ALA A 115 6.28 17.94 -0.63
CA ALA A 115 6.16 16.58 -0.13
C ALA A 115 5.85 15.57 -1.25
N ILE A 116 4.92 15.88 -2.14
CA ILE A 116 4.58 15.03 -3.30
C ILE A 116 5.79 14.89 -4.24
N GLY A 117 6.57 15.95 -4.42
CA GLY A 117 7.81 15.91 -5.23
C GLY A 117 8.84 14.90 -4.71
N ARG A 118 8.84 14.61 -3.39
CA ARG A 118 9.70 13.60 -2.76
C ARG A 118 9.11 12.20 -2.75
N LYS A 119 7.89 12.00 -3.28
CA LYS A 119 7.24 10.68 -3.27
C LYS A 119 8.16 9.61 -3.90
N PRO A 120 8.49 8.51 -3.16
CA PRO A 120 9.41 7.51 -3.65
C PRO A 120 8.76 6.67 -4.78
N LYS A 121 9.61 6.16 -5.67
CA LYS A 121 9.21 5.27 -6.76
C LYS A 121 8.93 3.84 -6.31
N GLY A 122 9.25 3.51 -5.07
CA GLY A 122 9.08 2.17 -4.51
C GLY A 122 9.00 2.17 -2.99
N HIS A 123 8.75 0.99 -2.43
CA HIS A 123 8.84 0.70 -1.01
C HIS A 123 9.95 -0.32 -0.76
N ASP A 124 10.37 -0.47 0.51
CA ASP A 124 11.44 -1.37 0.93
C ASP A 124 10.89 -2.65 1.60
N PHE A 125 9.70 -3.08 1.21
CA PHE A 125 9.08 -4.28 1.78
C PHE A 125 9.82 -5.55 1.36
N ILE A 126 10.33 -6.29 2.34
CA ILE A 126 10.95 -7.60 2.17
C ILE A 126 10.38 -8.53 3.25
N ILE A 127 9.95 -9.73 2.83
CA ILE A 127 9.60 -10.84 3.72
C ILE A 127 10.35 -12.06 3.21
N ASP A 128 11.58 -12.27 3.68
CA ASP A 128 12.49 -13.31 3.21
C ASP A 128 13.03 -14.18 4.34
N ARG A 129 12.94 -13.73 5.59
CA ARG A 129 13.53 -14.44 6.76
C ARG A 129 12.73 -14.17 8.02
N ARG A 130 12.85 -15.12 8.96
CA ARG A 130 12.28 -15.01 10.30
C ARG A 130 12.98 -13.93 11.13
N ASP A 131 12.28 -13.44 12.14
CA ASP A 131 12.77 -12.42 13.09
C ASP A 131 13.27 -11.13 12.42
N SER A 132 12.80 -10.84 11.20
CA SER A 132 13.10 -9.58 10.53
C SER A 132 12.29 -8.44 11.14
N ALA A 133 12.96 -7.32 11.41
CA ALA A 133 12.28 -6.08 11.77
C ALA A 133 11.30 -5.66 10.66
N PRO A 134 10.17 -5.04 11.01
CA PRO A 134 9.26 -4.49 10.01
C PRO A 134 9.95 -3.39 9.19
N ALA A 135 9.58 -3.24 7.91
CA ALA A 135 10.12 -2.19 7.05
C ALA A 135 9.85 -0.78 7.61
N VAL A 136 8.72 -0.61 8.29
CA VAL A 136 8.38 0.57 9.09
C VAL A 136 7.74 0.13 10.40
N GLY A 137 8.15 0.76 11.52
CA GLY A 137 7.65 0.44 12.85
C GLY A 137 6.20 0.87 13.10
N ARG A 138 5.68 1.82 12.34
CA ARG A 138 4.30 2.30 12.52
C ARG A 138 3.27 1.31 11.98
N HIS A 139 2.20 1.12 12.75
CA HIS A 139 1.05 0.34 12.31
C HIS A 139 0.21 1.08 11.26
N MET A 140 -0.51 0.34 10.42
CA MET A 140 -1.45 0.92 9.44
C MET A 140 -2.51 1.80 10.10
N SER A 141 -2.98 1.44 11.28
CA SER A 141 -3.96 2.21 12.05
C SER A 141 -3.51 3.62 12.40
N VAL A 142 -2.20 3.88 12.47
CA VAL A 142 -1.65 5.22 12.74
C VAL A 142 -1.76 6.13 11.52
N THR A 143 -1.68 5.57 10.32
CA THR A 143 -1.69 6.32 9.06
C THR A 143 -3.04 6.30 8.35
N GLY A 144 -4.06 5.73 8.98
CA GLY A 144 -5.37 5.54 8.37
C GLY A 144 -5.32 4.52 7.23
N GLY A 145 -6.07 3.43 7.33
CA GLY A 145 -6.09 2.39 6.31
C GLY A 145 -7.31 1.56 6.40
#